data_74b13b1b7502fcb3a1bd6330d9f0a58a
#
_entry.id   74b13b1b7502fcb3a1bd6330d9f0a58a
#
_cell.length_a   1.000
_cell.length_b   1.000
_cell.length_c   1.000
_cell.angle_alpha   90.00
_cell.angle_beta   90.00
_cell.angle_gamma   90.00
#
_symmetry.space_group_name_H-M   'P 1'
#
loop_
_entity.id
_entity.type
_entity.pdbx_description
1 polymer ?
#
loop_
_entity_poly.entity_id
_entity_poly.type
_entity_poly.pdbx_seq_one_letter_code
_entity_poly.pdbx_strand_id
1 'polypeptide(L)'
;MKIENGEKLLFIGDSVTDDNRARPVGEGNNAALGNGFVRLIDAYLAAEYPERNIHVVNMGVSGNTSRDLVERWESDVTAQNPDWVVLCIGFNDVWRQFDTPCIPQRAVPLDEYRKNLNSLADATRAKTIWMTPYYLEPNETDA
;
A
#
# COMPACT_ATOMS: atom_id res chain seq x y z
N MET A 1 15.69 -4.68 -15.50
CA MET A 1 14.81 -4.53 -14.32
C MET A 1 15.68 -4.50 -13.08
N LYS A 2 15.30 -3.74 -12.02
CA LYS A 2 16.09 -3.62 -10.78
C LYS A 2 15.79 -4.70 -9.74
N ILE A 3 14.61 -5.34 -9.85
CA ILE A 3 14.20 -6.45 -8.96
C ILE A 3 14.91 -7.71 -9.42
N GLU A 4 15.56 -8.40 -8.51
CA GLU A 4 16.38 -9.56 -8.82
C GLU A 4 15.63 -10.89 -8.67
N ASN A 5 16.27 -12.00 -9.05
CA ASN A 5 15.66 -13.31 -8.99
C ASN A 5 15.35 -13.72 -7.54
N GLY A 6 14.12 -14.13 -7.30
CA GLY A 6 13.63 -14.60 -6.00
C GLY A 6 13.34 -13.50 -4.98
N GLU A 7 13.49 -12.21 -5.35
CA GLU A 7 13.17 -11.10 -4.44
C GLU A 7 11.66 -11.01 -4.15
N LYS A 8 11.35 -10.62 -2.91
CA LYS A 8 9.99 -10.38 -2.43
C LYS A 8 9.61 -8.91 -2.60
N LEU A 9 8.55 -8.67 -3.36
CA LEU A 9 7.94 -7.37 -3.64
C LEU A 9 6.64 -7.23 -2.86
N LEU A 10 6.66 -6.49 -1.77
CA LEU A 10 5.52 -6.28 -0.89
C LEU A 10 4.83 -4.95 -1.19
N PHE A 11 3.52 -5.00 -1.41
CA PHE A 11 2.65 -3.83 -1.59
C PHE A 11 1.90 -3.56 -0.30
N ILE A 12 1.95 -2.32 0.18
CA ILE A 12 1.23 -1.88 1.37
C ILE A 12 0.51 -0.55 1.11
N GLY A 13 -0.68 -0.41 1.64
CA GLY A 13 -1.52 0.76 1.42
C GLY A 13 -2.93 0.57 1.94
N ASP A 14 -3.85 1.31 1.35
CA ASP A 14 -5.28 1.33 1.67
C ASP A 14 -6.13 0.41 0.76
N SER A 15 -7.40 0.80 0.52
CA SER A 15 -8.36 0.04 -0.30
C SER A 15 -7.91 -0.17 -1.73
N VAL A 16 -7.16 0.76 -2.29
CA VAL A 16 -6.66 0.68 -3.66
C VAL A 16 -5.61 -0.43 -3.80
N THR A 17 -4.82 -0.64 -2.75
CA THR A 17 -3.85 -1.74 -2.68
C THR A 17 -4.52 -3.05 -2.28
N ASP A 18 -5.46 -3.00 -1.33
CA ASP A 18 -6.19 -4.15 -0.80
C ASP A 18 -6.99 -4.91 -1.88
N ASP A 19 -7.93 -4.21 -2.45
CA ASP A 19 -8.89 -4.66 -3.47
C ASP A 19 -9.33 -6.13 -3.34
N ASN A 20 -9.82 -6.47 -2.15
CA ASN A 20 -10.27 -7.82 -1.75
C ASN A 20 -9.17 -8.90 -1.75
N ARG A 21 -7.95 -8.53 -1.41
CA ARG A 21 -6.88 -9.53 -1.21
C ARG A 21 -7.23 -10.57 -0.13
N ALA A 22 -6.61 -11.74 -0.17
CA ALA A 22 -6.73 -12.74 0.88
C ALA A 22 -6.15 -12.26 2.22
N ARG A 23 -6.66 -12.84 3.31
CA ARG A 23 -6.21 -12.57 4.68
C ARG A 23 -5.60 -13.83 5.31
N PRO A 24 -4.64 -13.71 6.24
CA PRO A 24 -4.02 -12.48 6.73
C PRO A 24 -3.02 -11.86 5.74
N VAL A 25 -2.43 -12.64 4.86
CA VAL A 25 -1.44 -12.23 3.85
C VAL A 25 -2.00 -12.49 2.46
N GLY A 26 -1.94 -11.51 1.57
CA GLY A 26 -2.28 -11.66 0.16
C GLY A 26 -1.09 -12.18 -0.63
N GLU A 27 -0.92 -13.50 -0.70
CA GLU A 27 0.19 -14.17 -1.38
C GLU A 27 -0.29 -15.45 -2.07
N GLY A 28 0.36 -15.85 -3.14
CA GLY A 28 0.07 -17.08 -3.87
C GLY A 28 -0.72 -16.85 -5.15
N ASN A 29 -1.72 -17.72 -5.42
CA ASN A 29 -2.45 -17.66 -6.68
C ASN A 29 -3.30 -16.38 -6.83
N ASN A 30 -3.68 -16.12 -8.08
CA ASN A 30 -4.26 -14.87 -8.56
C ASN A 30 -5.33 -14.22 -7.66
N ALA A 31 -6.22 -15.00 -7.04
CA ALA A 31 -7.27 -14.47 -6.17
C ALA A 31 -6.74 -13.92 -4.83
N ALA A 32 -5.58 -14.40 -4.39
CA ALA A 32 -5.02 -14.00 -3.11
C ALA A 32 -4.48 -12.56 -3.13
N LEU A 33 -4.04 -12.08 -4.28
CA LEU A 33 -3.52 -10.72 -4.45
C LEU A 33 -4.59 -9.64 -4.58
N GLY A 34 -5.88 -10.02 -4.59
CA GLY A 34 -7.00 -9.11 -4.82
C GLY A 34 -7.33 -8.97 -6.31
N ASN A 35 -8.12 -7.94 -6.65
CA ASN A 35 -8.58 -7.71 -8.02
C ASN A 35 -7.95 -6.46 -8.68
N GLY A 36 -7.11 -5.75 -7.95
CA GLY A 36 -6.54 -4.47 -8.34
C GLY A 36 -5.18 -4.55 -9.02
N PHE A 37 -4.47 -3.43 -8.96
CA PHE A 37 -3.21 -3.24 -9.67
C PHE A 37 -2.10 -4.19 -9.20
N VAL A 38 -2.12 -4.65 -7.95
CA VAL A 38 -1.10 -5.58 -7.42
C VAL A 38 -1.12 -6.89 -8.19
N ARG A 39 -2.32 -7.43 -8.44
CA ARG A 39 -2.51 -8.64 -9.26
C ARG A 39 -2.06 -8.43 -10.71
N LEU A 40 -2.32 -7.25 -11.27
CA LEU A 40 -1.91 -6.94 -12.65
C LEU A 40 -0.38 -6.86 -12.75
N ILE A 41 0.28 -6.29 -11.75
CA ILE A 41 1.75 -6.25 -11.68
C ILE A 41 2.32 -7.68 -11.56
N ASP A 42 1.76 -8.51 -10.69
CA ASP A 42 2.17 -9.92 -10.57
C ASP A 42 2.05 -10.66 -11.90
N ALA A 43 0.90 -10.55 -12.56
CA ALA A 43 0.68 -11.18 -13.86
C ALA A 43 1.66 -10.66 -14.94
N TYR A 44 1.94 -9.37 -14.94
CA TYR A 44 2.92 -8.76 -15.85
C TYR A 44 4.35 -9.28 -15.57
N LEU A 45 4.76 -9.32 -14.31
CA LEU A 45 6.08 -9.82 -13.93
C LEU A 45 6.26 -11.30 -14.27
N ALA A 46 5.22 -12.10 -14.05
CA ALA A 46 5.23 -13.52 -14.41
C ALA A 46 5.28 -13.76 -15.93
N ALA A 47 4.66 -12.88 -16.71
CA ALA A 47 4.65 -12.97 -18.18
C ALA A 47 5.96 -12.51 -18.81
N GLU A 48 6.48 -11.37 -18.37
CA GLU A 48 7.66 -10.72 -18.98
C GLU A 48 9.00 -11.20 -18.40
N TYR A 49 8.99 -11.69 -17.16
CA TYR A 49 10.21 -12.10 -16.43
C TYR A 49 10.03 -13.42 -15.68
N PRO A 50 9.53 -14.49 -16.34
CA PRO A 50 9.21 -15.75 -15.66
C PRO A 50 10.41 -16.41 -14.97
N GLU A 51 11.62 -16.16 -15.46
CA GLU A 51 12.86 -16.68 -14.88
C GLU A 51 13.25 -16.03 -13.55
N ARG A 52 12.62 -14.91 -13.20
CA ARG A 52 12.99 -14.13 -12.01
C ARG A 52 12.31 -14.60 -10.74
N ASN A 53 11.27 -15.42 -10.84
CA ASN A 53 10.55 -15.95 -9.66
C ASN A 53 10.27 -14.90 -8.57
N ILE A 54 9.76 -13.73 -8.96
CA ILE A 54 9.50 -12.63 -8.03
C ILE A 54 8.29 -12.99 -7.18
N HIS A 55 8.44 -12.86 -5.86
CA HIS A 55 7.36 -13.10 -4.89
C HIS A 55 6.58 -11.82 -4.63
N VAL A 56 5.37 -11.72 -5.17
CA VAL A 56 4.48 -10.58 -4.92
C VAL A 56 3.61 -10.84 -3.71
N VAL A 57 3.56 -9.87 -2.79
CA VAL A 57 2.76 -9.91 -1.56
C VAL A 57 1.92 -8.64 -1.47
N ASN A 58 0.63 -8.79 -1.18
CA ASN A 58 -0.29 -7.68 -0.96
C ASN A 58 -0.70 -7.60 0.52
N MET A 59 -0.33 -6.49 1.17
CA MET A 59 -0.63 -6.15 2.56
C MET A 59 -1.52 -4.89 2.67
N GLY A 60 -2.24 -4.52 1.61
CA GLY A 60 -3.24 -3.46 1.64
C GLY A 60 -4.37 -3.75 2.64
N VAL A 61 -4.92 -2.70 3.26
CA VAL A 61 -6.09 -2.78 4.15
C VAL A 61 -7.02 -1.60 3.86
N SER A 62 -8.23 -1.90 3.41
CA SER A 62 -9.23 -0.91 3.07
C SER A 62 -9.50 0.05 4.23
N GLY A 63 -9.54 1.34 3.92
CA GLY A 63 -9.83 2.39 4.88
C GLY A 63 -8.63 2.89 5.67
N ASN A 64 -7.46 2.27 5.54
CA ASN A 64 -6.27 2.69 6.27
C ASN A 64 -5.81 4.10 5.92
N THR A 65 -5.31 4.78 6.94
CA THR A 65 -4.58 6.04 6.90
C THR A 65 -3.08 5.79 7.12
N SER A 66 -2.28 6.84 7.06
CA SER A 66 -0.86 6.75 7.41
C SER A 66 -0.62 6.36 8.88
N ARG A 67 -1.55 6.69 9.80
CA ARG A 67 -1.50 6.24 11.21
C ARG A 67 -1.57 4.73 11.31
N ASP A 68 -2.56 4.13 10.63
CA ASP A 68 -2.76 2.68 10.63
C ASP A 68 -1.54 1.95 10.07
N LEU A 69 -0.87 2.53 9.06
CA LEU A 69 0.36 1.95 8.53
C LEU A 69 1.50 1.97 9.56
N VAL A 70 1.66 3.06 10.30
CA VAL A 70 2.66 3.14 11.38
C VAL A 70 2.40 2.07 12.44
N GLU A 71 1.14 1.89 12.85
CA GLU A 71 0.76 0.91 13.87
C GLU A 71 1.03 -0.53 13.46
N ARG A 72 0.78 -0.89 12.20
CA ARG A 72 0.91 -2.27 11.71
C ARG A 72 2.20 -2.55 10.92
N TRP A 73 3.15 -1.59 10.88
CA TRP A 73 4.35 -1.74 10.06
C TRP A 73 5.20 -2.93 10.44
N GLU A 74 5.38 -3.15 11.74
CA GLU A 74 6.18 -4.26 12.25
C GLU A 74 5.59 -5.63 11.84
N SER A 75 4.28 -5.82 12.04
CA SER A 75 3.60 -7.07 11.71
C SER A 75 3.47 -7.33 10.22
N ASP A 76 3.20 -6.29 9.46
CA ASP A 76 2.75 -6.42 8.08
C ASP A 76 3.87 -6.17 7.05
N VAL A 77 4.95 -5.51 7.47
CA VAL A 77 6.12 -5.25 6.61
C VAL A 77 7.37 -5.90 7.17
N THR A 78 7.81 -5.52 8.38
CA THR A 78 9.08 -6.01 8.92
C THR A 78 9.07 -7.53 9.09
N ALA A 79 8.00 -8.09 9.65
CA ALA A 79 7.85 -9.54 9.85
C ALA A 79 7.78 -10.33 8.54
N GLN A 80 7.40 -9.69 7.41
CA GLN A 80 7.38 -10.33 6.11
C GLN A 80 8.76 -10.37 5.44
N ASN A 81 9.73 -9.63 5.98
CA ASN A 81 11.10 -9.55 5.47
C ASN A 81 11.17 -9.33 3.95
N PRO A 82 10.57 -8.25 3.40
CA PRO A 82 10.59 -7.99 1.98
C PRO A 82 11.94 -7.42 1.52
N ASP A 83 12.29 -7.65 0.24
CA ASP A 83 13.41 -7.00 -0.42
C ASP A 83 13.02 -5.62 -0.95
N TRP A 84 11.74 -5.50 -1.34
CA TRP A 84 11.14 -4.27 -1.85
C TRP A 84 9.80 -4.00 -1.18
N VAL A 85 9.56 -2.74 -0.84
CA VAL A 85 8.25 -2.25 -0.36
C VAL A 85 7.74 -1.20 -1.34
N VAL A 86 6.53 -1.43 -1.87
CA VAL A 86 5.76 -0.45 -2.64
C VAL A 86 4.68 0.11 -1.73
N LEU A 87 4.74 1.40 -1.43
CA LEU A 87 3.83 2.07 -0.52
C LEU A 87 2.95 3.07 -1.26
N CYS A 88 1.63 2.96 -1.08
CA CYS A 88 0.64 3.91 -1.59
C CYS A 88 -0.36 4.23 -0.47
N ILE A 89 -0.29 5.42 0.11
CA ILE A 89 -1.14 5.86 1.22
C ILE A 89 -1.35 7.38 1.20
N GLY A 90 -2.46 7.85 1.73
CA GLY A 90 -2.74 9.27 1.91
C GLY A 90 -4.14 9.69 1.49
N PHE A 91 -4.83 8.89 0.68
CA PHE A 91 -6.19 9.18 0.26
C PHE A 91 -7.14 9.27 1.47
N ASN A 92 -7.13 8.28 2.34
CA ASN A 92 -7.98 8.27 3.53
C ASN A 92 -7.55 9.32 4.58
N ASP A 93 -6.29 9.70 4.63
CA ASP A 93 -5.81 10.78 5.51
C ASP A 93 -6.59 12.08 5.25
N VAL A 94 -6.86 12.38 3.98
CA VAL A 94 -7.70 13.52 3.55
C VAL A 94 -9.18 13.17 3.60
N TRP A 95 -9.58 12.00 3.06
CA TRP A 95 -10.98 11.63 2.88
C TRP A 95 -11.76 11.57 4.18
N ARG A 96 -11.13 11.19 5.30
CA ARG A 96 -11.80 11.05 6.61
C ARG A 96 -12.43 12.34 7.14
N GLN A 97 -12.01 13.50 6.67
CA GLN A 97 -12.66 14.77 7.02
C GLN A 97 -14.06 14.93 6.37
N PHE A 98 -14.33 14.13 5.32
CA PHE A 98 -15.61 14.16 4.58
C PHE A 98 -16.54 13.00 4.94
N ASP A 99 -16.16 12.12 5.86
CA ASP A 99 -16.98 10.99 6.30
C ASP A 99 -18.32 11.48 6.90
N THR A 100 -19.37 10.66 6.75
CA THR A 100 -20.68 10.92 7.36
C THR A 100 -21.03 9.81 8.35
N PRO A 101 -21.12 10.07 9.67
CA PRO A 101 -20.86 11.37 10.31
C PRO A 101 -19.38 11.75 10.30
N CYS A 102 -19.11 13.04 10.16
CA CYS A 102 -17.73 13.53 10.24
C CYS A 102 -17.19 13.37 11.67
N ILE A 103 -16.05 12.68 11.75
CA ILE A 103 -15.29 12.52 13.00
C ILE A 103 -13.91 13.13 12.74
N PRO A 104 -13.69 14.41 13.11
CA PRO A 104 -12.45 15.13 12.77
C PRO A 104 -11.16 14.41 13.17
N GLN A 105 -11.20 13.64 14.26
CA GLN A 105 -10.05 12.89 14.76
C GLN A 105 -9.60 11.76 13.82
N ARG A 106 -10.43 11.36 12.87
CA ARG A 106 -10.07 10.35 11.87
C ARG A 106 -9.25 10.91 10.72
N ALA A 107 -9.41 12.20 10.40
CA ALA A 107 -8.56 12.86 9.42
C ALA A 107 -7.13 13.00 9.96
N VAL A 108 -6.15 12.91 9.08
CA VAL A 108 -4.74 13.06 9.42
C VAL A 108 -4.24 14.41 8.90
N PRO A 109 -3.89 15.35 9.79
CA PRO A 109 -3.33 16.63 9.37
C PRO A 109 -2.01 16.46 8.59
N LEU A 110 -1.72 17.39 7.68
CA LEU A 110 -0.56 17.31 6.80
C LEU A 110 0.76 17.13 7.55
N ASP A 111 0.94 17.82 8.67
CA ASP A 111 2.19 17.70 9.47
C ASP A 111 2.32 16.34 10.13
N GLU A 112 1.21 15.75 10.56
CA GLU A 112 1.20 14.38 11.07
C GLU A 112 1.45 13.37 9.95
N TYR A 113 0.82 13.56 8.79
CA TYR A 113 1.07 12.73 7.60
C TYR A 113 2.56 12.71 7.24
N ARG A 114 3.21 13.88 7.18
CA ARG A 114 4.67 13.98 6.94
C ARG A 114 5.48 13.22 7.99
N LYS A 115 5.11 13.37 9.27
CA LYS A 115 5.78 12.65 10.37
C LYS A 115 5.61 11.15 10.22
N ASN A 116 4.41 10.68 9.88
CA ASN A 116 4.13 9.28 9.67
C ASN A 116 4.95 8.71 8.51
N LEU A 117 5.00 9.41 7.36
CA LEU A 117 5.82 8.98 6.23
C LEU A 117 7.31 8.90 6.57
N ASN A 118 7.85 9.87 7.31
CA ASN A 118 9.24 9.83 7.76
C ASN A 118 9.48 8.63 8.69
N SER A 119 8.57 8.37 9.62
CA SER A 119 8.66 7.20 10.51
C SER A 119 8.65 5.88 9.74
N LEU A 120 7.81 5.77 8.71
CA LEU A 120 7.78 4.59 7.84
C LEU A 120 9.08 4.44 7.03
N ALA A 121 9.62 5.55 6.53
CA ALA A 121 10.90 5.55 5.81
C ALA A 121 12.05 5.09 6.70
N ASP A 122 12.12 5.61 7.93
CA ASP A 122 13.16 5.27 8.90
C ASP A 122 13.06 3.81 9.38
N ALA A 123 11.83 3.28 9.50
CA ALA A 123 11.58 1.90 9.90
C ALA A 123 11.86 0.89 8.78
N THR A 124 11.92 1.33 7.52
CA THR A 124 12.05 0.45 6.36
C THR A 124 13.51 0.10 6.09
N ARG A 125 13.82 -1.20 6.09
CA ARG A 125 15.15 -1.72 5.71
C ARG A 125 15.22 -2.18 4.26
N ALA A 126 14.08 -2.41 3.63
CA ALA A 126 13.96 -2.82 2.24
C ALA A 126 14.18 -1.63 1.27
N LYS A 127 14.42 -1.95 0.01
CA LYS A 127 14.35 -0.94 -1.07
C LYS A 127 12.91 -0.46 -1.22
N THR A 128 12.68 0.83 -1.43
CA THR A 128 11.33 1.40 -1.43
C THR A 128 10.94 2.02 -2.77
N ILE A 129 9.66 1.87 -3.10
CA ILE A 129 8.98 2.58 -4.17
C ILE A 129 7.80 3.32 -3.53
N TRP A 130 7.82 4.65 -3.58
CA TRP A 130 6.75 5.49 -3.07
C TRP A 130 5.84 5.90 -4.21
N MET A 131 4.58 5.53 -4.11
CA MET A 131 3.53 5.95 -5.03
C MET A 131 2.78 7.14 -4.43
N THR A 132 2.57 8.18 -5.23
CA THR A 132 1.70 9.29 -4.81
C THR A 132 0.26 8.80 -4.67
N PRO A 133 -0.48 9.24 -3.64
CA PRO A 133 -1.91 8.98 -3.57
C PRO A 133 -2.63 9.60 -4.76
N TYR A 134 -3.83 9.08 -5.06
CA TYR A 134 -4.65 9.63 -6.13
C TYR A 134 -5.00 11.09 -5.87
N TYR A 135 -4.90 11.90 -6.89
CA TYR A 135 -5.51 13.20 -6.93
C TYR A 135 -6.84 13.10 -7.68
N LEU A 136 -7.92 13.49 -7.01
CA LEU A 136 -9.22 13.69 -7.64
C LEU A 136 -9.37 15.18 -7.85
N GLU A 137 -9.47 15.61 -9.09
CA GLU A 137 -9.75 17.00 -9.39
C GLU A 137 -11.16 17.34 -8.89
N PRO A 138 -11.31 18.39 -8.05
CA PRO A 138 -12.63 18.80 -7.61
C PRO A 138 -13.46 19.21 -8.82
N ASN A 139 -14.72 18.73 -8.87
CA ASN A 139 -15.65 19.19 -9.88
C ASN A 139 -16.26 20.54 -9.50
N GLU A 140 -16.83 21.27 -10.48
CA GLU A 140 -17.46 22.57 -10.26
C GLU A 140 -18.60 22.52 -9.22
N THR A 141 -19.10 21.34 -8.89
CA THR A 141 -20.17 21.11 -7.90
C THR A 141 -19.65 20.89 -6.47
N ASP A 142 -18.34 20.80 -6.28
CA ASP A 142 -17.72 20.57 -4.97
C ASP A 142 -17.34 21.89 -4.23
N ALA A 143 -17.78 23.03 -4.76
CA ALA A 143 -17.49 24.37 -4.25
C ALA A 143 -18.59 24.93 -3.32
#